data_933121393f96c33b033f3deb0f1f395d
#
_entry.id   933121393f96c33b033f3deb0f1f395d
#
_cell.length_a   1.000
_cell.length_b   1.000
_cell.length_c   1.000
_cell.angle_alpha   90.00
_cell.angle_beta   90.00
_cell.angle_gamma   90.00
#
_symmetry.space_group_name_H-M   'P 1'
#
loop_
_entity.id
_entity.type
_entity.pdbx_description
1 polymer ?
#
loop_
_entity_poly.entity_id
_entity_poly.type
_entity_poly.pdbx_seq_one_letter_code
_entity_poly.pdbx_strand_id
1 'polypeptide(L)'
;FGDVFVSKLNWDLTQVLASTYLGGATDDSANSIAIDPRGNIYVAGETESLDFPTTHSAYETSFRNGDAFVSRLNGNLTKLLASTFLGGADDDVCNSIAIDPGGNVYMAGHTASSDFPTTPDSYCTSKSVYFDAFITKLSGDLTNLLASTFLGGNYRDIARSIVIDPSGNVYVTGETRSANFPATPGTYDTSYNGDASILYNVDAFVSKLDGNLSASTTTTKKGNTPGLIKP
;
A
#
# COMPACT_ATOMS: atom_id res chain seq x y z
N PHE A 1 18.94 -1.71 -15.44
CA PHE A 1 18.43 -2.15 -14.13
C PHE A 1 18.75 -1.04 -13.14
N GLY A 2 17.77 -0.65 -12.35
CA GLY A 2 17.87 0.45 -11.40
C GLY A 2 17.67 -0.04 -9.97
N ASP A 3 18.54 0.42 -9.04
CA ASP A 3 18.36 0.17 -7.61
C ASP A 3 17.74 1.36 -6.92
N VAL A 4 17.04 1.10 -5.82
CA VAL A 4 16.63 2.16 -4.89
C VAL A 4 17.87 2.79 -4.27
N PHE A 5 17.88 4.10 -4.13
CA PHE A 5 18.82 4.79 -3.26
C PHE A 5 18.11 5.51 -2.12
N VAL A 6 18.77 5.59 -0.97
CA VAL A 6 18.31 6.35 0.19
C VAL A 6 19.41 7.29 0.61
N SER A 7 19.11 8.58 0.69
CA SER A 7 20.08 9.61 1.06
C SER A 7 19.56 10.49 2.20
N LYS A 8 20.43 10.78 3.14
CA LYS A 8 20.22 11.72 4.24
C LYS A 8 21.08 12.96 4.01
N LEU A 9 20.44 14.11 3.94
CA LEU A 9 21.11 15.39 3.83
C LEU A 9 21.05 16.15 5.17
N ASN A 10 21.95 17.11 5.35
CA ASN A 10 21.83 18.09 6.42
C ASN A 10 20.65 19.05 6.12
N TRP A 11 20.28 19.87 7.12
CA TRP A 11 19.08 20.72 7.06
C TRP A 11 19.11 21.80 5.98
N ASP A 12 20.28 22.28 5.59
CA ASP A 12 20.49 23.32 4.56
C ASP A 12 20.78 22.74 3.16
N LEU A 13 20.68 21.41 3.02
CA LEU A 13 20.85 20.65 1.79
C LEU A 13 22.22 20.81 1.11
N THR A 14 23.24 21.21 1.88
CA THR A 14 24.59 21.43 1.35
C THR A 14 25.48 20.20 1.45
N GLN A 15 25.09 19.18 2.23
CA GLN A 15 25.91 17.99 2.51
C GLN A 15 25.08 16.72 2.51
N VAL A 16 25.56 15.68 1.84
CA VAL A 16 25.08 14.30 2.01
C VAL A 16 25.73 13.72 3.27
N LEU A 17 24.93 13.43 4.29
CA LEU A 17 25.40 12.86 5.56
C LEU A 17 25.54 11.35 5.51
N ALA A 18 24.67 10.67 4.76
CA ALA A 18 24.68 9.24 4.51
C ALA A 18 23.93 8.94 3.21
N SER A 19 24.35 7.91 2.50
CA SER A 19 23.65 7.40 1.32
C SER A 19 23.92 5.92 1.18
N THR A 20 22.90 5.16 0.74
CA THR A 20 23.00 3.72 0.50
C THR A 20 22.11 3.32 -0.66
N TYR A 21 22.41 2.18 -1.28
CA TYR A 21 21.51 1.49 -2.19
C TYR A 21 20.71 0.42 -1.44
N LEU A 22 19.56 0.08 -2.00
CA LEU A 22 18.70 -1.00 -1.54
C LEU A 22 18.07 -1.64 -2.78
N GLY A 23 18.45 -2.88 -3.09
CA GLY A 23 17.96 -3.56 -4.29
C GLY A 23 18.62 -4.93 -4.44
N GLY A 24 18.26 -5.61 -5.51
CA GLY A 24 18.78 -6.90 -5.94
C GLY A 24 19.35 -6.83 -7.36
N ALA A 25 19.16 -7.88 -8.14
CA ALA A 25 19.79 -8.00 -9.45
C ALA A 25 18.98 -7.43 -10.62
N THR A 26 17.70 -7.06 -10.41
CA THR A 26 16.80 -6.50 -11.43
C THR A 26 16.30 -5.11 -11.02
N ASP A 27 15.19 -4.64 -11.59
CA ASP A 27 14.69 -3.29 -11.31
C ASP A 27 14.02 -3.21 -9.94
N ASP A 28 14.43 -2.22 -9.15
CA ASP A 28 13.89 -1.91 -7.84
C ASP A 28 13.55 -0.42 -7.77
N SER A 29 12.33 -0.10 -7.35
CA SER A 29 11.82 1.27 -7.33
C SER A 29 11.21 1.62 -5.97
N ALA A 30 11.63 2.75 -5.38
CA ALA A 30 11.04 3.28 -4.16
C ALA A 30 10.08 4.43 -4.47
N ASN A 31 8.86 4.30 -3.99
CA ASN A 31 7.81 5.29 -4.18
C ASN A 31 7.54 6.14 -2.94
N SER A 32 7.93 5.66 -1.75
CA SER A 32 7.63 6.34 -0.49
C SER A 32 8.68 6.10 0.59
N ILE A 33 8.87 7.12 1.42
CA ILE A 33 9.78 7.10 2.57
C ILE A 33 9.09 7.71 3.79
N ALA A 34 9.28 7.11 4.97
CA ALA A 34 8.79 7.62 6.25
C ALA A 34 9.84 7.42 7.35
N ILE A 35 9.72 8.20 8.43
CA ILE A 35 10.61 8.12 9.58
C ILE A 35 9.77 7.84 10.83
N ASP A 36 10.14 6.83 11.61
CA ASP A 36 9.49 6.54 12.88
C ASP A 36 9.95 7.49 14.00
N PRO A 37 9.25 7.56 15.14
CA PRO A 37 9.65 8.40 16.28
C PRO A 37 11.03 8.05 16.87
N ARG A 38 11.59 6.88 16.56
CA ARG A 38 12.93 6.45 16.98
C ARG A 38 14.01 6.83 15.97
N GLY A 39 13.62 7.46 14.84
CA GLY A 39 14.54 7.87 13.79
C GLY A 39 14.93 6.76 12.80
N ASN A 40 14.24 5.62 12.79
CA ASN A 40 14.42 4.62 11.74
C ASN A 40 13.73 5.06 10.45
N ILE A 41 14.33 4.70 9.33
CA ILE A 41 13.87 5.06 7.99
C ILE A 41 13.13 3.86 7.39
N TYR A 42 11.90 4.06 6.97
CA TYR A 42 11.13 3.07 6.22
C TYR A 42 11.07 3.50 4.76
N VAL A 43 11.32 2.56 3.86
CA VAL A 43 11.29 2.76 2.41
C VAL A 43 10.39 1.70 1.82
N ALA A 44 9.50 2.08 0.93
CA ALA A 44 8.59 1.14 0.27
C ALA A 44 8.39 1.48 -1.21
N GLY A 45 8.09 0.47 -1.98
CA GLY A 45 7.90 0.56 -3.42
C GLY A 45 7.60 -0.79 -4.03
N GLU A 46 8.22 -1.10 -5.13
CA GLU A 46 8.11 -2.34 -5.88
C GLU A 46 9.49 -2.92 -6.21
N THR A 47 9.59 -4.21 -6.38
CA THR A 47 10.82 -4.91 -6.77
C THR A 47 10.50 -6.01 -7.79
N GLU A 48 11.38 -6.15 -8.78
CA GLU A 48 11.41 -7.30 -9.69
C GLU A 48 12.55 -8.27 -9.33
N SER A 49 13.26 -8.00 -8.23
CA SER A 49 14.45 -8.74 -7.82
C SER A 49 14.12 -9.93 -6.93
N LEU A 50 14.37 -11.14 -7.43
CA LEU A 50 14.26 -12.38 -6.66
C LEU A 50 15.18 -12.37 -5.41
N ASP A 51 16.31 -11.70 -5.50
CA ASP A 51 17.34 -11.58 -4.46
C ASP A 51 17.28 -10.25 -3.70
N PHE A 52 16.13 -9.53 -3.77
CA PHE A 52 15.91 -8.34 -2.96
C PHE A 52 16.12 -8.66 -1.48
N PRO A 53 16.84 -7.81 -0.74
CA PRO A 53 17.23 -8.13 0.65
C PRO A 53 16.02 -8.15 1.59
N THR A 54 15.64 -9.33 2.05
CA THR A 54 14.65 -9.56 3.11
C THR A 54 15.32 -10.01 4.42
N THR A 55 14.61 -9.89 5.54
CA THR A 55 15.13 -10.35 6.84
C THR A 55 14.47 -11.68 7.25
N HIS A 56 15.22 -12.54 7.95
CA HIS A 56 14.80 -13.91 8.29
C HIS A 56 13.44 -14.02 9.02
N SER A 57 13.08 -13.01 9.82
CA SER A 57 11.81 -13.00 10.57
C SER A 57 10.74 -12.14 9.91
N ALA A 58 10.92 -11.75 8.66
CA ALA A 58 9.96 -10.93 7.94
C ALA A 58 8.61 -11.63 7.76
N TYR A 59 7.57 -10.86 7.54
CA TYR A 59 6.23 -11.38 7.24
C TYR A 59 6.25 -12.29 6.01
N GLU A 60 6.91 -11.86 4.93
CA GLU A 60 7.08 -12.65 3.71
C GLU A 60 8.51 -12.47 3.15
N THR A 61 9.15 -13.59 2.82
CA THR A 61 10.50 -13.63 2.25
C THR A 61 10.55 -14.25 0.86
N SER A 62 9.43 -14.75 0.38
CA SER A 62 9.32 -15.40 -0.93
C SER A 62 8.86 -14.39 -1.96
N PHE A 63 9.75 -14.02 -2.88
CA PHE A 63 9.42 -13.23 -4.06
C PHE A 63 8.57 -14.05 -5.03
N ARG A 64 7.57 -13.42 -5.67
CA ARG A 64 6.71 -14.11 -6.63
C ARG A 64 6.75 -13.52 -8.02
N ASN A 65 6.29 -12.29 -8.22
CA ASN A 65 6.29 -11.65 -9.55
C ASN A 65 5.97 -10.16 -9.41
N GLY A 66 6.99 -9.31 -9.26
CA GLY A 66 6.77 -7.88 -9.09
C GLY A 66 6.07 -7.55 -7.77
N ASP A 67 6.70 -7.86 -6.64
CA ASP A 67 6.13 -7.64 -5.32
C ASP A 67 6.34 -6.21 -4.81
N ALA A 68 5.37 -5.68 -4.07
CA ALA A 68 5.61 -4.55 -3.20
C ALA A 68 6.60 -4.96 -2.10
N PHE A 69 7.41 -4.00 -1.65
CA PHE A 69 8.29 -4.20 -0.50
C PHE A 69 8.16 -3.08 0.51
N VAL A 70 8.54 -3.36 1.73
CA VAL A 70 8.89 -2.36 2.74
C VAL A 70 10.13 -2.77 3.51
N SER A 71 11.07 -1.86 3.61
CA SER A 71 12.36 -2.04 4.29
C SER A 71 12.56 -0.99 5.36
N ARG A 72 13.09 -1.39 6.53
CA ARG A 72 13.43 -0.52 7.64
C ARG A 72 14.93 -0.46 7.85
N LEU A 73 15.50 0.72 7.73
CA LEU A 73 16.90 1.02 7.96
C LEU A 73 17.08 1.79 9.28
N ASN A 74 18.26 1.69 9.90
CA ASN A 74 18.60 2.58 11.01
C ASN A 74 18.83 4.02 10.51
N GLY A 75 18.69 5.02 11.39
CA GLY A 75 18.78 6.44 11.04
C GLY A 75 20.13 6.90 10.47
N ASN A 76 21.16 6.06 10.52
CA ASN A 76 22.48 6.32 9.91
C ASN A 76 22.68 5.58 8.57
N LEU A 77 21.66 4.85 8.09
CA LEU A 77 21.66 4.06 6.85
C LEU A 77 22.77 3.00 6.79
N THR A 78 23.25 2.50 7.95
CA THR A 78 24.33 1.52 8.03
C THR A 78 23.85 0.08 8.24
N LYS A 79 22.53 -0.11 8.52
CA LYS A 79 21.95 -1.42 8.82
C LYS A 79 20.54 -1.52 8.28
N LEU A 80 20.26 -2.59 7.57
CA LEU A 80 18.89 -3.07 7.31
C LEU A 80 18.40 -3.77 8.60
N LEU A 81 17.35 -3.23 9.20
CA LEU A 81 16.78 -3.71 10.47
C LEU A 81 15.67 -4.72 10.26
N ALA A 82 14.86 -4.49 9.23
CA ALA A 82 13.78 -5.38 8.81
C ALA A 82 13.46 -5.12 7.34
N SER A 83 13.04 -6.13 6.59
CA SER A 83 12.60 -6.00 5.21
C SER A 83 11.73 -7.18 4.82
N THR A 84 10.61 -6.91 4.16
CA THR A 84 9.61 -7.89 3.75
C THR A 84 9.04 -7.58 2.38
N PHE A 85 8.65 -8.62 1.66
CA PHE A 85 7.73 -8.48 0.54
C PHE A 85 6.29 -8.35 1.03
N LEU A 86 5.44 -7.84 0.18
CA LEU A 86 3.98 -7.82 0.34
C LEU A 86 3.34 -7.94 -1.04
N GLY A 87 2.83 -9.10 -1.36
CA GLY A 87 2.24 -9.35 -2.68
C GLY A 87 1.62 -10.72 -2.80
N GLY A 88 1.25 -11.05 -4.02
CA GLY A 88 0.68 -12.33 -4.41
C GLY A 88 1.35 -12.88 -5.67
N ALA A 89 0.58 -13.44 -6.58
CA ALA A 89 1.12 -14.11 -7.77
C ALA A 89 1.36 -13.17 -8.97
N ASP A 90 0.84 -11.96 -8.94
CA ASP A 90 0.92 -10.95 -10.00
C ASP A 90 1.55 -9.65 -9.45
N ASP A 91 1.59 -8.58 -10.27
CA ASP A 91 2.23 -7.31 -9.91
C ASP A 91 1.55 -6.60 -8.72
N ASP A 92 2.36 -6.19 -7.77
CA ASP A 92 1.97 -5.49 -6.56
C ASP A 92 2.87 -4.28 -6.31
N VAL A 93 2.27 -3.10 -6.13
CA VAL A 93 3.02 -1.84 -6.01
C VAL A 93 2.59 -1.07 -4.77
N CYS A 94 3.53 -0.76 -3.88
CA CYS A 94 3.30 0.20 -2.80
C CYS A 94 3.60 1.62 -3.29
N ASN A 95 2.60 2.50 -3.25
CA ASN A 95 2.75 3.90 -3.65
C ASN A 95 3.05 4.84 -2.48
N SER A 96 2.58 4.51 -1.28
CA SER A 96 2.71 5.40 -0.12
C SER A 96 2.70 4.64 1.19
N ILE A 97 3.47 5.13 2.17
CA ILE A 97 3.50 4.59 3.53
C ILE A 97 3.25 5.69 4.57
N ALA A 98 2.66 5.29 5.69
CA ALA A 98 2.54 6.10 6.90
C ALA A 98 2.85 5.24 8.13
N ILE A 99 3.33 5.88 9.21
CA ILE A 99 3.64 5.19 10.47
C ILE A 99 2.73 5.76 11.55
N ASP A 100 2.03 4.88 12.28
CA ASP A 100 1.20 5.30 13.39
C ASP A 100 2.04 5.62 14.65
N PRO A 101 1.48 6.30 15.66
CA PRO A 101 2.19 6.59 16.91
C PRO A 101 2.67 5.33 17.66
N GLY A 102 2.08 4.16 17.39
CA GLY A 102 2.49 2.86 17.92
C GLY A 102 3.69 2.26 17.19
N GLY A 103 4.08 2.86 16.06
CA GLY A 103 5.18 2.40 15.21
C GLY A 103 4.76 1.35 14.18
N ASN A 104 3.46 1.07 13.99
CA ASN A 104 3.00 0.19 12.92
C ASN A 104 3.07 0.91 11.57
N VAL A 105 3.32 0.14 10.51
CA VAL A 105 3.48 0.65 9.14
C VAL A 105 2.20 0.40 8.36
N TYR A 106 1.65 1.44 7.79
CA TYR A 106 0.55 1.35 6.84
C TYR A 106 1.09 1.56 5.44
N MET A 107 0.72 0.69 4.54
CA MET A 107 1.05 0.72 3.11
C MET A 107 -0.23 0.91 2.31
N ALA A 108 -0.17 1.73 1.29
CA ALA A 108 -1.24 1.89 0.32
C ALA A 108 -0.69 1.85 -1.11
N GLY A 109 -1.39 1.18 -1.99
CA GLY A 109 -0.94 0.97 -3.36
C GLY A 109 -2.00 0.32 -4.23
N HIS A 110 -1.56 -0.52 -5.16
CA HIS A 110 -2.45 -1.30 -6.00
C HIS A 110 -1.88 -2.70 -6.26
N THR A 111 -2.78 -3.64 -6.54
CA THR A 111 -2.46 -5.05 -6.75
C THR A 111 -3.18 -5.63 -7.96
N ALA A 112 -2.46 -6.41 -8.75
CA ALA A 112 -3.04 -7.31 -9.74
C ALA A 112 -3.37 -8.69 -9.14
N SER A 113 -2.75 -9.03 -8.02
CA SER A 113 -2.80 -10.36 -7.40
C SER A 113 -4.16 -10.71 -6.83
N SER A 114 -4.78 -11.76 -7.32
CA SER A 114 -6.06 -12.26 -6.79
C SER A 114 -5.90 -12.93 -5.41
N ASP A 115 -4.69 -13.35 -5.08
CA ASP A 115 -4.27 -13.96 -3.82
C ASP A 115 -3.49 -12.99 -2.91
N PHE A 116 -3.56 -11.67 -3.17
CA PHE A 116 -2.98 -10.65 -2.28
C PHE A 116 -3.49 -10.85 -0.85
N PRO A 117 -2.61 -10.79 0.16
CA PRO A 117 -2.97 -11.11 1.54
C PRO A 117 -3.95 -10.08 2.11
N THR A 118 -5.12 -10.58 2.57
CA THR A 118 -6.13 -9.80 3.29
C THR A 118 -6.44 -10.44 4.64
N THR A 119 -6.97 -9.66 5.59
CA THR A 119 -7.38 -10.18 6.90
C THR A 119 -8.90 -10.46 6.95
N PRO A 120 -9.36 -11.48 7.69
CA PRO A 120 -10.77 -11.94 7.62
C PRO A 120 -11.80 -10.88 7.96
N ASP A 121 -11.51 -9.97 8.90
CA ASP A 121 -12.44 -8.94 9.38
C ASP A 121 -12.25 -7.59 8.69
N SER A 122 -11.46 -7.53 7.62
CA SER A 122 -11.22 -6.31 6.87
C SER A 122 -12.42 -5.85 6.08
N TYR A 123 -12.39 -4.60 5.62
CA TYR A 123 -13.46 -3.96 4.87
C TYR A 123 -13.87 -4.77 3.62
N CYS A 124 -12.88 -5.23 2.83
CA CYS A 124 -13.10 -6.04 1.63
C CYS A 124 -11.97 -7.05 1.44
N THR A 125 -12.34 -8.33 1.28
CA THR A 125 -11.39 -9.43 1.05
C THR A 125 -11.43 -9.97 -0.37
N SER A 126 -12.24 -9.37 -1.25
CA SER A 126 -12.41 -9.83 -2.63
C SER A 126 -11.97 -8.73 -3.60
N LYS A 127 -11.07 -9.07 -4.51
CA LYS A 127 -10.55 -8.20 -5.56
C LYS A 127 -11.39 -8.30 -6.85
N SER A 128 -11.42 -7.22 -7.62
CA SER A 128 -11.94 -7.21 -8.99
C SER A 128 -10.99 -7.93 -9.96
N VAL A 129 -11.38 -8.02 -11.23
CA VAL A 129 -10.53 -8.61 -12.28
C VAL A 129 -9.34 -7.69 -12.62
N TYR A 130 -9.51 -6.38 -12.42
CA TYR A 130 -8.48 -5.36 -12.69
C TYR A 130 -7.64 -5.09 -11.46
N PHE A 131 -6.78 -4.06 -11.50
CA PHE A 131 -6.06 -3.59 -10.32
C PHE A 131 -7.03 -3.00 -9.30
N ASP A 132 -6.95 -3.43 -8.06
CA ASP A 132 -7.63 -2.79 -6.93
C ASP A 132 -6.62 -2.09 -6.03
N ALA A 133 -7.03 -0.99 -5.42
CA ALA A 133 -6.25 -0.41 -4.35
C ALA A 133 -6.21 -1.38 -3.16
N PHE A 134 -5.08 -1.43 -2.49
CA PHE A 134 -4.93 -2.11 -1.20
C PHE A 134 -4.52 -1.12 -0.10
N ILE A 135 -4.92 -1.42 1.12
CA ILE A 135 -4.41 -0.80 2.33
C ILE A 135 -4.02 -1.91 3.29
N THR A 136 -2.77 -1.89 3.73
CA THR A 136 -2.20 -2.93 4.60
C THR A 136 -1.51 -2.30 5.80
N LYS A 137 -1.70 -2.90 6.98
CA LYS A 137 -1.01 -2.56 8.23
C LYS A 137 -0.12 -3.71 8.65
N LEU A 138 1.16 -3.43 8.79
CA LEU A 138 2.18 -4.35 9.34
C LEU A 138 2.64 -3.88 10.71
N SER A 139 3.10 -4.82 11.54
CA SER A 139 3.84 -4.48 12.76
C SER A 139 5.12 -3.71 12.42
N GLY A 140 5.59 -2.83 13.31
CA GLY A 140 6.76 -1.99 13.06
C GLY A 140 8.09 -2.75 12.91
N ASP A 141 8.12 -4.02 13.29
CA ASP A 141 9.24 -4.94 13.04
C ASP A 141 9.09 -5.73 11.72
N LEU A 142 7.99 -5.49 10.99
CA LEU A 142 7.66 -6.11 9.71
C LEU A 142 7.51 -7.65 9.76
N THR A 143 7.16 -8.19 10.93
CA THR A 143 7.01 -9.64 11.12
C THR A 143 5.57 -10.12 11.03
N ASN A 144 4.59 -9.24 11.21
CA ASN A 144 3.18 -9.60 11.26
C ASN A 144 2.31 -8.72 10.38
N LEU A 145 1.41 -9.34 9.64
CA LEU A 145 0.27 -8.70 9.00
C LEU A 145 -0.82 -8.47 10.05
N LEU A 146 -1.11 -7.21 10.36
CA LEU A 146 -2.08 -6.84 11.39
C LEU A 146 -3.48 -6.59 10.81
N ALA A 147 -3.55 -5.95 9.65
CA ALA A 147 -4.78 -5.72 8.91
C ALA A 147 -4.46 -5.52 7.43
N SER A 148 -5.34 -5.99 6.53
CA SER A 148 -5.20 -5.76 5.11
C SER A 148 -6.54 -5.88 4.40
N THR A 149 -6.82 -4.94 3.49
CA THR A 149 -8.08 -4.83 2.79
C THR A 149 -7.89 -4.33 1.36
N PHE A 150 -8.80 -4.71 0.47
CA PHE A 150 -8.97 -4.02 -0.80
C PHE A 150 -9.87 -2.80 -0.64
N LEU A 151 -9.70 -1.84 -1.53
CA LEU A 151 -10.55 -0.66 -1.66
C LEU A 151 -10.75 -0.37 -3.16
N GLY A 152 -11.90 -0.70 -3.68
CA GLY A 152 -12.17 -0.54 -5.11
C GLY A 152 -13.58 -0.95 -5.51
N GLY A 153 -13.80 -0.95 -6.81
CA GLY A 153 -15.05 -1.38 -7.44
C GLY A 153 -14.81 -2.44 -8.52
N ASN A 154 -15.41 -2.28 -9.70
CA ASN A 154 -15.34 -3.29 -10.75
C ASN A 154 -14.21 -3.07 -11.76
N TYR A 155 -13.55 -1.90 -11.73
CA TYR A 155 -12.48 -1.53 -12.65
C TYR A 155 -11.22 -1.18 -11.87
N ARG A 156 -10.26 -0.51 -12.55
CA ARG A 156 -8.97 -0.15 -11.98
C ARG A 156 -9.11 0.92 -10.90
N ASP A 157 -8.61 0.62 -9.71
CA ASP A 157 -8.56 1.52 -8.57
C ASP A 157 -7.13 1.54 -7.99
N ILE A 158 -6.59 2.71 -7.74
CA ILE A 158 -5.21 2.90 -7.28
C ILE A 158 -5.18 3.85 -6.10
N ALA A 159 -4.68 3.41 -4.95
CA ALA A 159 -4.32 4.30 -3.87
C ALA A 159 -2.96 4.98 -4.17
N ARG A 160 -2.92 6.30 -4.03
CA ARG A 160 -1.72 7.11 -4.33
C ARG A 160 -1.05 7.66 -3.08
N SER A 161 -1.83 7.94 -2.04
CA SER A 161 -1.30 8.50 -0.81
C SER A 161 -2.11 8.04 0.40
N ILE A 162 -1.43 7.87 1.52
CA ILE A 162 -2.00 7.49 2.82
C ILE A 162 -1.50 8.41 3.91
N VAL A 163 -2.37 8.79 4.82
CA VAL A 163 -2.03 9.51 6.06
C VAL A 163 -2.85 8.97 7.23
N ILE A 164 -2.33 9.12 8.43
CA ILE A 164 -2.98 8.68 9.68
C ILE A 164 -3.18 9.91 10.56
N ASP A 165 -4.40 10.11 11.04
CA ASP A 165 -4.66 11.19 12.00
C ASP A 165 -4.25 10.80 13.44
N PRO A 166 -4.13 11.76 14.36
CA PRO A 166 -3.75 11.47 15.76
C PRO A 166 -4.72 10.53 16.50
N SER A 167 -5.93 10.34 15.97
CA SER A 167 -6.92 9.41 16.52
C SER A 167 -6.77 7.99 15.97
N GLY A 168 -5.83 7.78 15.02
CA GLY A 168 -5.59 6.49 14.38
C GLY A 168 -6.50 6.20 13.18
N ASN A 169 -7.28 7.18 12.68
CA ASN A 169 -8.02 6.99 11.45
C ASN A 169 -7.07 7.08 10.24
N VAL A 170 -7.32 6.24 9.26
CA VAL A 170 -6.56 6.13 8.03
C VAL A 170 -7.29 6.85 6.91
N TYR A 171 -6.63 7.80 6.27
CA TYR A 171 -7.14 8.49 5.10
C TYR A 171 -6.32 8.08 3.89
N VAL A 172 -7.02 7.68 2.84
CA VAL A 172 -6.42 7.24 1.58
C VAL A 172 -7.01 8.06 0.45
N THR A 173 -6.16 8.53 -0.45
CA THR A 173 -6.59 9.18 -1.69
C THR A 173 -5.96 8.50 -2.88
N GLY A 174 -6.62 8.60 -4.01
CA GLY A 174 -6.16 7.96 -5.24
C GLY A 174 -7.07 8.22 -6.42
N GLU A 175 -7.00 7.34 -7.39
CA GLU A 175 -7.80 7.38 -8.61
C GLU A 175 -8.66 6.12 -8.76
N THR A 176 -9.87 6.29 -9.28
CA THR A 176 -10.81 5.21 -9.57
C THR A 176 -11.34 5.28 -10.98
N ARG A 177 -11.56 4.12 -11.60
CA ARG A 177 -12.35 3.96 -12.83
C ARG A 177 -13.67 3.26 -12.56
N SER A 178 -13.96 3.00 -11.31
CA SER A 178 -15.10 2.20 -10.89
C SER A 178 -16.32 3.08 -10.62
N ALA A 179 -17.31 3.07 -11.48
CA ALA A 179 -18.59 3.74 -11.24
C ALA A 179 -19.29 3.25 -9.96
N ASN A 180 -18.92 2.08 -9.46
CA ASN A 180 -19.38 1.50 -8.21
C ASN A 180 -18.33 1.56 -7.08
N PHE A 181 -17.36 2.48 -7.15
CA PHE A 181 -16.43 2.74 -6.05
C PHE A 181 -17.23 3.03 -4.77
N PRO A 182 -16.80 2.55 -3.60
CA PRO A 182 -17.58 2.62 -2.36
C PRO A 182 -17.65 4.04 -1.78
N ALA A 183 -18.43 4.92 -2.41
CA ALA A 183 -18.76 6.24 -1.87
C ALA A 183 -19.82 6.12 -0.77
N THR A 184 -19.66 6.88 0.32
CA THR A 184 -20.55 6.84 1.49
C THR A 184 -21.67 7.86 1.34
N PRO A 185 -22.96 7.50 1.54
CA PRO A 185 -24.05 8.46 1.50
C PRO A 185 -23.84 9.64 2.47
N GLY A 186 -24.08 10.86 1.97
CA GLY A 186 -23.93 12.10 2.76
C GLY A 186 -22.52 12.71 2.76
N THR A 187 -21.57 12.12 2.03
CA THR A 187 -20.28 12.74 1.76
C THR A 187 -20.38 13.82 0.68
N TYR A 188 -19.29 14.57 0.44
CA TYR A 188 -19.24 15.72 -0.47
C TYR A 188 -19.71 15.39 -1.88
N ASP A 189 -19.21 14.29 -2.45
CA ASP A 189 -19.62 13.79 -3.77
C ASP A 189 -19.65 12.26 -3.74
N THR A 190 -20.73 11.68 -4.27
CA THR A 190 -20.91 10.24 -4.42
C THR A 190 -21.03 9.81 -5.87
N SER A 191 -20.86 10.75 -6.80
CA SER A 191 -21.03 10.55 -8.23
C SER A 191 -19.69 10.25 -8.88
N TYR A 192 -19.61 9.17 -9.65
CA TYR A 192 -18.50 8.95 -10.56
C TYR A 192 -18.73 9.75 -11.83
N ASN A 193 -17.82 10.68 -12.14
CA ASN A 193 -17.91 11.58 -13.31
C ASN A 193 -17.02 11.12 -14.47
N GLY A 194 -16.27 10.04 -14.29
CA GLY A 194 -15.45 9.44 -15.32
C GLY A 194 -16.27 8.62 -16.32
N ASP A 195 -15.66 8.27 -17.44
CA ASP A 195 -16.19 7.29 -18.41
C ASP A 195 -15.28 6.07 -18.39
N ALA A 196 -15.76 4.98 -17.81
CA ALA A 196 -14.99 3.73 -17.68
C ALA A 196 -14.59 3.13 -19.05
N SER A 197 -15.24 3.54 -20.14
CA SER A 197 -14.89 3.12 -21.51
C SER A 197 -13.68 3.88 -22.09
N ILE A 198 -13.30 5.00 -21.49
CA ILE A 198 -12.17 5.84 -21.95
C ILE A 198 -10.95 5.53 -21.10
N LEU A 199 -9.85 5.11 -21.74
CA LEU A 199 -8.64 4.58 -21.10
C LEU A 199 -7.98 5.51 -20.04
N TYR A 200 -8.23 6.81 -20.09
CA TYR A 200 -7.61 7.82 -19.20
C TYR A 200 -8.63 8.64 -18.40
N ASN A 201 -9.90 8.25 -18.38
CA ASN A 201 -10.92 8.95 -17.64
C ASN A 201 -11.06 8.33 -16.24
N VAL A 202 -10.59 9.06 -15.24
CA VAL A 202 -10.53 8.65 -13.83
C VAL A 202 -11.13 9.73 -12.95
N ASP A 203 -11.73 9.33 -11.84
CA ASP A 203 -12.06 10.24 -10.74
C ASP A 203 -11.09 10.08 -9.59
N ALA A 204 -10.86 11.16 -8.86
CA ALA A 204 -10.15 11.09 -7.58
C ALA A 204 -11.11 10.64 -6.48
N PHE A 205 -10.60 9.84 -5.56
CA PHE A 205 -11.32 9.46 -4.34
C PHE A 205 -10.57 9.90 -3.09
N VAL A 206 -11.31 10.11 -2.01
CA VAL A 206 -10.80 10.22 -0.64
C VAL A 206 -11.64 9.30 0.24
N SER A 207 -10.99 8.35 0.90
CA SER A 207 -11.64 7.40 1.80
C SER A 207 -11.07 7.49 3.20
N LYS A 208 -11.93 7.33 4.20
CA LYS A 208 -11.56 7.23 5.61
C LYS A 208 -11.90 5.85 6.12
N LEU A 209 -10.93 5.16 6.72
CA LEU A 209 -11.09 3.88 7.39
C LEU A 209 -10.69 4.03 8.87
N ASP A 210 -11.13 3.08 9.70
CA ASP A 210 -10.57 2.94 11.05
C ASP A 210 -9.14 2.33 11.00
N GLY A 211 -8.41 2.44 12.10
CA GLY A 211 -7.05 1.93 12.19
C GLY A 211 -6.91 0.40 12.15
N ASN A 212 -8.01 -0.35 12.14
CA ASN A 212 -8.05 -1.80 11.98
C ASN A 212 -8.42 -2.20 10.55
N LEU A 213 -8.70 -1.23 9.67
CA LEU A 213 -9.14 -1.44 8.30
C LEU A 213 -10.39 -2.33 8.21
N SER A 214 -11.24 -2.29 9.26
CA SER A 214 -12.42 -3.13 9.38
C SER A 214 -13.61 -2.50 8.65
N ALA A 215 -14.57 -3.35 8.28
CA ALA A 215 -15.87 -2.88 7.86
C ALA A 215 -16.52 -2.15 9.04
N SER A 216 -16.81 -0.85 8.88
CA SER A 216 -17.59 -0.12 9.89
C SER A 216 -18.89 -0.88 10.17
N THR A 217 -19.22 -1.09 11.44
CA THR A 217 -20.46 -1.80 11.85
C THR A 217 -21.74 -1.05 11.45
N THR A 218 -21.60 0.14 10.86
CA THR A 218 -22.70 0.96 10.31
C THR A 218 -22.86 0.87 8.77
N THR A 219 -21.95 0.21 8.04
CA THR A 219 -22.11 -0.04 6.60
C THR A 219 -22.36 -1.51 6.38
N THR A 220 -23.52 -1.84 5.81
CA THR A 220 -23.84 -3.18 5.35
C THR A 220 -22.70 -3.74 4.51
N LYS A 221 -22.08 -4.83 4.97
CA LYS A 221 -21.16 -5.63 4.13
C LYS A 221 -21.82 -5.80 2.76
N LYS A 222 -21.21 -5.31 1.71
CA LYS A 222 -21.63 -5.60 0.35
C LYS A 222 -21.34 -7.09 0.15
N GLY A 223 -22.36 -7.93 0.36
CA GLY A 223 -22.26 -9.35 0.09
C GLY A 223 -21.83 -9.55 -1.36
N ASN A 224 -20.92 -10.47 -1.59
CA ASN A 224 -20.57 -10.99 -2.89
C ASN A 224 -21.85 -11.41 -3.62
N THR A 225 -22.37 -10.53 -4.47
CA THR A 225 -23.32 -10.95 -5.50
C THR A 225 -22.50 -11.06 -6.78
N PRO A 226 -22.21 -12.27 -7.28
CA PRO A 226 -21.65 -12.42 -8.61
C PRO A 226 -22.62 -11.74 -9.59
N GLY A 227 -22.11 -10.80 -10.38
CA GLY A 227 -22.90 -10.11 -11.38
C GLY A 227 -23.55 -11.13 -12.32
N LEU A 228 -24.86 -11.29 -12.23
CA LEU A 228 -25.66 -11.96 -13.24
C LEU A 228 -25.55 -11.14 -14.53
N ILE A 229 -24.80 -11.66 -15.47
CA ILE A 229 -24.84 -11.24 -16.86
C ILE A 229 -26.28 -11.53 -17.31
N LYS A 230 -27.07 -10.50 -17.54
CA LYS A 230 -28.34 -10.65 -18.27
C LYS A 230 -28.07 -10.56 -19.77
N PRO A 231 -28.80 -11.38 -20.57
CA PRO A 231 -28.60 -11.51 -22.00
C PRO A 231 -28.89 -10.23 -22.79
#